data_051c5b2890ddbffb38b34fa15a4ed9a4
#
_entry.id   051c5b2890ddbffb38b34fa15a4ed9a4
#
_cell.length_a   1.000
_cell.length_b   1.000
_cell.length_c   1.000
_cell.angle_alpha   90.00
_cell.angle_beta   90.00
_cell.angle_gamma   90.00
#
_symmetry.space_group_name_H-M   'P 1'
#
loop_
_entity.id
_entity.type
_entity.pdbx_description
1 polymer ?
#
loop_
_entity_poly.entity_id
_entity_poly.type
_entity_poly.pdbx_seq_one_letter_code
_entity_poly.pdbx_strand_id
1 'polypeptide(L)'
;MKLLIENWRQFLTEQNIAYSGIVLDEESQQKLLELPTPEGWEPIAHHMTITMGPLQHPKGKHDFSEMYPPGTQVELPVIAVGQDDLAMAVKVSPPGDISKKISFPHVSVAVNREGGGKPFHSNKIPEENFQPLSGLTLRGVVEEVPQ
;
A
#
# COMPACT_ATOMS: atom_id res chain seq x y z
N MET A 1 -31.03 -10.29 -19.09
CA MET A 1 -31.18 -9.14 -18.17
C MET A 1 -30.21 -9.23 -17.01
N LYS A 2 -30.16 -10.34 -16.29
CA LYS A 2 -29.24 -10.53 -15.17
C LYS A 2 -27.77 -10.39 -15.58
N LEU A 3 -27.37 -11.05 -16.66
CA LEU A 3 -25.99 -10.98 -17.16
C LEU A 3 -25.58 -9.56 -17.54
N LEU A 4 -26.49 -8.80 -18.11
CA LEU A 4 -26.20 -7.42 -18.51
C LEU A 4 -25.98 -6.52 -17.30
N ILE A 5 -26.76 -6.72 -16.25
CA ILE A 5 -26.63 -5.96 -15.00
C ILE A 5 -25.34 -6.32 -14.28
N GLU A 6 -24.96 -7.59 -14.25
CA GLU A 6 -23.71 -8.04 -13.62
C GLU A 6 -22.49 -7.49 -14.36
N ASN A 7 -22.49 -7.51 -15.69
CA ASN A 7 -21.42 -6.95 -16.50
C ASN A 7 -21.31 -5.43 -16.28
N TRP A 8 -22.43 -4.76 -16.16
CA TRP A 8 -22.47 -3.32 -15.90
C TRP A 8 -21.88 -2.98 -14.53
N ARG A 9 -22.22 -3.76 -13.50
CA ARG A 9 -21.67 -3.57 -12.15
C ARG A 9 -20.17 -3.81 -12.13
N GLN A 10 -19.70 -4.87 -12.80
CA GLN A 10 -18.28 -5.14 -12.90
C GLN A 10 -17.54 -4.01 -13.61
N PHE A 11 -18.10 -3.52 -14.70
CA PHE A 11 -17.55 -2.40 -15.45
C PHE A 11 -17.43 -1.15 -14.58
N LEU A 12 -18.49 -0.80 -13.84
CA LEU A 12 -18.48 0.34 -12.94
C LEU A 12 -17.46 0.18 -11.82
N THR A 13 -17.38 -1.03 -11.26
CA THR A 13 -16.43 -1.32 -10.19
C THR A 13 -14.99 -1.14 -10.67
N GLU A 14 -14.67 -1.68 -11.85
CA GLU A 14 -13.33 -1.55 -12.41
C GLU A 14 -12.96 -0.09 -12.67
N GLN A 15 -13.89 0.72 -13.15
CA GLN A 15 -13.65 2.13 -13.41
C GLN A 15 -13.53 2.96 -12.14
N ASN A 16 -14.13 2.50 -11.05
CA ASN A 16 -14.19 3.25 -9.79
C ASN A 16 -13.19 2.79 -8.75
N ILE A 17 -12.24 1.93 -9.12
CA ILE A 17 -11.17 1.50 -8.21
C ILE A 17 -10.10 2.59 -8.16
N ALA A 18 -9.87 3.15 -6.99
CA ALA A 18 -8.83 4.16 -6.78
C ALA A 18 -7.45 3.52 -6.81
N TYR A 19 -7.29 2.43 -6.08
CA TYR A 19 -6.04 1.67 -6.04
C TYR A 19 -6.33 0.26 -5.57
N SER A 20 -5.37 -0.63 -5.82
CA SER A 20 -5.35 -1.98 -5.27
C SER A 20 -4.14 -2.09 -4.36
N GLY A 21 -4.32 -2.71 -3.21
CA GLY A 21 -3.26 -2.79 -2.23
C GLY A 21 -3.47 -3.88 -1.21
N ILE A 22 -2.52 -3.98 -0.30
CA ILE A 22 -2.59 -4.88 0.85
C ILE A 22 -2.99 -4.00 2.02
N VAL A 23 -4.24 -4.12 2.45
CA VAL A 23 -4.78 -3.33 3.55
C VAL A 23 -4.42 -4.03 4.86
N LEU A 24 -3.70 -3.31 5.72
CA LEU A 24 -3.20 -3.88 6.96
C LEU A 24 -4.31 -4.15 7.95
N ASP A 25 -4.16 -5.23 8.74
CA ASP A 25 -5.05 -5.49 9.86
C ASP A 25 -4.79 -4.48 10.99
N GLU A 26 -5.70 -4.43 11.94
CA GLU A 26 -5.64 -3.46 13.04
C GLU A 26 -4.36 -3.62 13.87
N GLU A 27 -3.97 -4.86 14.16
CA GLU A 27 -2.75 -5.14 14.91
C GLU A 27 -1.51 -4.60 14.20
N SER A 28 -1.42 -4.80 12.89
CA SER A 28 -0.29 -4.32 12.09
C SER A 28 -0.27 -2.80 12.02
N GLN A 29 -1.43 -2.16 11.90
CA GLN A 29 -1.53 -0.70 11.94
C GLN A 29 -1.01 -0.17 13.28
N GLN A 30 -1.39 -0.80 14.39
CA GLN A 30 -0.94 -0.39 15.72
C GLN A 30 0.57 -0.56 15.89
N LYS A 31 1.14 -1.65 15.37
CA LYS A 31 2.59 -1.85 15.40
C LYS A 31 3.34 -0.74 14.69
N LEU A 32 2.84 -0.27 13.55
CA LEU A 32 3.45 0.85 12.83
C LEU A 32 3.32 2.15 13.62
N LEU A 33 2.18 2.37 14.25
CA LEU A 33 1.96 3.59 15.03
C LEU A 33 2.79 3.65 16.31
N GLU A 34 3.35 2.51 16.75
CA GLU A 34 4.28 2.46 17.88
C GLU A 34 5.70 2.91 17.50
N LEU A 35 6.00 3.00 16.21
CA LEU A 35 7.31 3.50 15.78
C LEU A 35 7.45 4.98 16.13
N PRO A 36 8.66 5.42 16.50
CA PRO A 36 8.88 6.84 16.78
C PRO A 36 8.55 7.69 15.55
N THR A 37 7.55 8.55 15.69
CA THR A 37 7.09 9.45 14.62
C THR A 37 7.28 10.89 15.06
N PRO A 38 7.59 11.82 14.12
CA PRO A 38 7.64 13.23 14.49
C PRO A 38 6.32 13.71 15.08
N GLU A 39 6.41 14.55 16.10
CA GLU A 39 5.24 15.07 16.79
C GLU A 39 4.39 15.91 15.84
N GLY A 40 3.09 15.73 15.92
CA GLY A 40 2.13 16.51 15.14
C GLY A 40 1.89 15.96 13.72
N TRP A 41 2.60 14.92 13.32
CA TRP A 41 2.36 14.31 12.02
C TRP A 41 1.10 13.44 12.04
N GLU A 42 0.37 13.45 10.94
CA GLU A 42 -0.86 12.65 10.81
C GLU A 42 -0.52 11.19 10.56
N PRO A 43 -1.01 10.25 11.41
CA PRO A 43 -0.79 8.84 11.18
C PRO A 43 -1.58 8.34 9.97
N ILE A 44 -0.96 7.54 9.14
CA ILE A 44 -1.57 6.88 7.98
C ILE A 44 -1.64 5.38 8.24
N ALA A 45 -0.51 4.68 8.21
CA ALA A 45 -0.36 3.26 8.59
C ALA A 45 -1.52 2.38 8.12
N HIS A 46 -1.88 2.43 6.84
CA HIS A 46 -3.09 1.80 6.34
C HIS A 46 -2.83 0.64 5.37
N HIS A 47 -2.00 0.85 4.35
CA HIS A 47 -1.85 -0.15 3.29
C HIS A 47 -0.53 -0.03 2.54
N MET A 48 -0.18 -1.13 1.83
CA MET A 48 0.86 -1.12 0.81
C MET A 48 0.17 -1.06 -0.56
N THR A 49 0.46 -0.07 -1.37
CA THR A 49 -0.13 0.03 -2.70
C THR A 49 0.52 -0.98 -3.66
N ILE A 50 -0.28 -1.80 -4.32
CA ILE A 50 0.16 -2.70 -5.38
C ILE A 50 0.18 -1.93 -6.70
N THR A 51 -0.94 -1.30 -7.04
CA THR A 51 -1.07 -0.52 -8.27
C THR A 51 -2.20 0.51 -8.12
N MET A 52 -2.10 1.59 -8.85
CA MET A 52 -3.22 2.54 -8.95
C MET A 52 -4.25 1.95 -9.90
N GLY A 53 -5.52 1.96 -9.47
CA GLY A 53 -6.59 1.33 -10.22
C GLY A 53 -6.75 -0.16 -9.89
N PRO A 54 -7.46 -0.92 -10.73
CA PRO A 54 -7.74 -2.33 -10.45
C PRO A 54 -6.50 -3.22 -10.62
N LEU A 55 -6.53 -4.38 -9.96
CA LEU A 55 -5.45 -5.38 -10.04
C LEU A 55 -5.22 -5.84 -11.47
N GLN A 56 -6.28 -6.00 -12.23
CA GLN A 56 -6.21 -6.32 -13.66
C GLN A 56 -6.55 -5.07 -14.46
N HIS A 57 -5.58 -4.53 -15.15
CA HIS A 57 -5.81 -3.34 -15.98
C HIS A 57 -6.70 -3.71 -17.17
N PRO A 58 -7.77 -2.93 -17.46
CA PRO A 58 -8.71 -3.26 -18.53
C PRO A 58 -8.06 -3.39 -19.92
N LYS A 59 -6.95 -2.68 -20.15
CA LYS A 59 -6.22 -2.74 -21.41
C LYS A 59 -5.03 -3.70 -21.39
N GLY A 60 -4.93 -4.54 -20.36
CA GLY A 60 -3.88 -5.55 -20.26
C GLY A 60 -2.49 -5.04 -19.94
N LYS A 61 -2.36 -3.80 -19.44
CA LYS A 61 -1.05 -3.23 -19.11
C LYS A 61 -0.39 -3.93 -17.92
N HIS A 62 -1.19 -4.46 -17.02
CA HIS A 62 -0.72 -5.26 -15.91
C HIS A 62 -1.83 -6.19 -15.44
N ASP A 63 -1.47 -7.28 -14.81
CA ASP A 63 -2.41 -8.19 -14.18
C ASP A 63 -1.77 -8.76 -12.93
N PHE A 64 -2.18 -8.26 -11.77
CA PHE A 64 -1.75 -8.76 -10.47
C PHE A 64 -2.78 -9.71 -9.87
N SER A 65 -3.94 -9.88 -10.54
CA SER A 65 -5.06 -10.65 -9.97
C SER A 65 -4.76 -12.14 -9.83
N GLU A 66 -3.90 -12.70 -10.66
CA GLU A 66 -3.50 -14.10 -10.53
C GLU A 66 -2.55 -14.31 -9.36
N MET A 67 -1.64 -13.37 -9.14
CA MET A 67 -0.64 -13.45 -8.08
C MET A 67 -1.22 -13.11 -6.72
N TYR A 68 -2.08 -12.10 -6.68
CA TYR A 68 -2.72 -11.61 -5.46
C TYR A 68 -4.20 -11.39 -5.68
N PRO A 69 -5.00 -12.47 -5.70
CA PRO A 69 -6.47 -12.31 -5.80
C PRO A 69 -7.01 -11.51 -4.61
N PRO A 70 -8.06 -10.72 -4.79
CA PRO A 70 -8.70 -10.03 -3.66
C PRO A 70 -9.06 -11.02 -2.55
N GLY A 71 -8.80 -10.65 -1.31
CA GLY A 71 -9.02 -11.51 -0.14
C GLY A 71 -7.82 -12.35 0.26
N THR A 72 -6.73 -12.33 -0.51
CA THR A 72 -5.51 -13.04 -0.15
C THR A 72 -4.85 -12.40 1.06
N GLN A 73 -4.52 -13.21 2.07
CA GLN A 73 -3.78 -12.75 3.23
C GLN A 73 -2.29 -12.73 2.91
N VAL A 74 -1.62 -11.63 3.25
CA VAL A 74 -0.21 -11.43 2.92
C VAL A 74 0.54 -10.98 4.16
N GLU A 75 1.73 -11.54 4.37
CA GLU A 75 2.66 -11.06 5.38
C GLU A 75 3.68 -10.14 4.72
N LEU A 76 3.99 -9.03 5.39
CA LEU A 76 4.91 -8.02 4.89
C LEU A 76 6.01 -7.79 5.92
N PRO A 77 7.15 -8.51 5.80
CA PRO A 77 8.30 -8.21 6.66
C PRO A 77 8.79 -6.79 6.39
N VAL A 78 8.96 -6.01 7.46
CA VAL A 78 9.54 -4.66 7.36
C VAL A 78 11.06 -4.79 7.31
N ILE A 79 11.68 -4.13 6.36
CA ILE A 79 13.13 -4.20 6.17
C ILE A 79 13.85 -2.89 6.45
N ALA A 80 13.15 -1.77 6.40
CA ALA A 80 13.76 -0.46 6.66
C ALA A 80 12.68 0.57 7.01
N VAL A 81 13.10 1.63 7.70
CA VAL A 81 12.24 2.78 7.99
C VAL A 81 12.96 4.04 7.56
N GLY A 82 12.24 4.98 6.96
CA GLY A 82 12.81 6.23 6.49
C GLY A 82 11.83 7.38 6.61
N GLN A 83 12.37 8.59 6.62
CA GLN A 83 11.57 9.80 6.65
C GLN A 83 12.32 10.97 6.03
N ASP A 84 11.56 11.95 5.59
CA ASP A 84 12.07 13.26 5.20
C ASP A 84 11.22 14.34 5.87
N ASP A 85 11.18 15.55 5.34
CA ASP A 85 10.43 16.66 5.94
C ASP A 85 8.91 16.49 5.77
N LEU A 86 8.46 15.63 4.89
CA LEU A 86 7.04 15.53 4.51
C LEU A 86 6.39 14.18 4.84
N ALA A 87 7.16 13.10 4.87
CA ALA A 87 6.59 11.77 5.03
C ALA A 87 7.54 10.82 5.77
N MET A 88 6.94 9.81 6.38
CA MET A 88 7.65 8.70 7.00
C MET A 88 7.03 7.40 6.47
N ALA A 89 7.87 6.45 6.09
CA ALA A 89 7.42 5.18 5.54
C ALA A 89 8.33 4.03 5.96
N VAL A 90 7.80 2.82 5.88
CA VAL A 90 8.60 1.60 6.02
C VAL A 90 8.68 0.90 4.67
N LYS A 91 9.86 0.36 4.35
CA LYS A 91 10.03 -0.54 3.23
C LYS A 91 9.63 -1.93 3.68
N VAL A 92 8.93 -2.65 2.82
CA VAL A 92 8.49 -4.01 3.12
C VAL A 92 8.97 -4.95 2.01
N SER A 93 9.05 -6.25 2.36
CA SER A 93 9.46 -7.28 1.43
C SER A 93 8.28 -8.23 1.19
N PRO A 94 7.38 -7.92 0.24
CA PRO A 94 6.24 -8.78 -0.03
C PRO A 94 6.70 -10.11 -0.63
N PRO A 95 5.95 -11.21 -0.36
CA PRO A 95 6.32 -12.53 -0.87
C PRO A 95 6.11 -12.64 -2.37
N GLY A 96 6.79 -13.61 -2.99
CA GLY A 96 6.62 -13.93 -4.40
C GLY A 96 7.31 -12.95 -5.32
N ASP A 97 6.88 -12.94 -6.58
CA ASP A 97 7.49 -12.16 -7.63
C ASP A 97 7.01 -10.71 -7.70
N ILE A 98 6.11 -10.30 -6.82
CA ILE A 98 5.57 -8.94 -6.86
C ILE A 98 6.65 -7.90 -6.59
N SER A 99 7.64 -8.24 -5.77
CA SER A 99 8.76 -7.33 -5.49
C SER A 99 9.57 -6.99 -6.74
N LYS A 100 9.50 -7.82 -7.77
CA LYS A 100 10.15 -7.56 -9.06
C LYS A 100 9.36 -6.59 -9.93
N LYS A 101 8.04 -6.47 -9.67
CA LYS A 101 7.16 -5.60 -10.46
C LYS A 101 6.90 -4.26 -9.79
N ILE A 102 7.10 -4.18 -8.48
CA ILE A 102 6.92 -2.95 -7.71
C ILE A 102 8.30 -2.47 -7.26
N SER A 103 8.74 -1.34 -7.79
CA SER A 103 10.10 -0.84 -7.54
C SER A 103 10.33 -0.40 -6.10
N PHE A 104 9.28 -0.04 -5.37
CA PHE A 104 9.40 0.47 -4.01
C PHE A 104 8.22 0.01 -3.15
N PRO A 105 8.19 -1.28 -2.75
CA PRO A 105 7.14 -1.74 -1.84
C PRO A 105 7.27 -1.06 -0.48
N HIS A 106 6.25 -0.32 -0.08
CA HIS A 106 6.29 0.44 1.16
C HIS A 106 4.90 0.67 1.73
N VAL A 107 4.87 1.03 3.02
CA VAL A 107 3.65 1.48 3.70
C VAL A 107 3.94 2.88 4.26
N SER A 108 3.11 3.85 3.93
CA SER A 108 3.20 5.18 4.53
C SER A 108 2.81 5.10 5.99
N VAL A 109 3.66 5.59 6.88
CA VAL A 109 3.42 5.55 8.33
C VAL A 109 2.74 6.83 8.80
N ALA A 110 3.29 7.98 8.41
CA ALA A 110 2.78 9.28 8.83
C ALA A 110 3.19 10.36 7.83
N VAL A 111 2.45 11.45 7.82
CA VAL A 111 2.74 12.58 6.94
C VAL A 111 2.65 13.90 7.70
N ASN A 112 3.48 14.86 7.30
CA ASN A 112 3.50 16.21 7.87
C ASN A 112 2.50 17.09 7.11
N ARG A 113 1.23 17.06 7.52
CA ARG A 113 0.17 17.83 6.86
C ARG A 113 0.42 19.34 6.93
N GLU A 114 0.92 19.83 8.06
CA GLU A 114 1.23 21.25 8.22
C GLU A 114 2.27 21.72 7.23
N GLY A 115 3.23 20.87 6.91
CA GLY A 115 4.27 21.18 5.91
C GLY A 115 3.85 20.88 4.47
N GLY A 116 2.60 20.46 4.25
CA GLY A 116 2.11 20.09 2.93
C GLY A 116 2.31 18.64 2.55
N GLY A 117 2.67 17.78 3.51
CA GLY A 117 2.90 16.37 3.27
C GLY A 117 1.63 15.60 2.94
N LYS A 118 1.76 14.64 2.02
CA LYS A 118 0.68 13.75 1.60
C LYS A 118 1.25 12.33 1.47
N PRO A 119 0.41 11.29 1.51
CA PRO A 119 0.92 9.91 1.43
C PRO A 119 1.84 9.63 0.24
N PHE A 120 1.59 10.24 -0.92
CA PHE A 120 2.44 10.01 -2.09
C PHE A 120 3.88 10.50 -1.91
N HIS A 121 4.13 11.40 -0.96
CA HIS A 121 5.48 11.89 -0.67
C HIS A 121 6.39 10.78 -0.14
N SER A 122 5.82 9.66 0.35
CA SER A 122 6.62 8.49 0.71
C SER A 122 7.46 7.97 -0.44
N ASN A 123 7.01 8.13 -1.68
CA ASN A 123 7.73 7.71 -2.87
C ASN A 123 8.96 8.60 -3.16
N LYS A 124 9.06 9.74 -2.49
CA LYS A 124 10.13 10.72 -2.72
C LYS A 124 11.14 10.75 -1.60
N ILE A 125 11.00 9.91 -0.59
CA ILE A 125 11.97 9.82 0.50
C ILE A 125 13.30 9.33 -0.09
N PRO A 126 14.42 10.07 0.12
CA PRO A 126 15.71 9.62 -0.41
C PRO A 126 16.12 8.27 0.15
N GLU A 127 16.73 7.44 -0.69
CA GLU A 127 17.17 6.09 -0.30
C GLU A 127 18.10 6.13 0.92
N GLU A 128 18.97 7.13 0.98
CA GLU A 128 19.91 7.31 2.09
C GLU A 128 19.24 7.60 3.44
N ASN A 129 17.96 8.01 3.41
CA ASN A 129 17.23 8.28 4.64
C ASN A 129 16.66 7.02 5.28
N PHE A 130 16.72 5.87 4.57
CA PHE A 130 16.21 4.62 5.10
C PHE A 130 17.27 3.91 5.94
N GLN A 131 16.85 3.49 7.15
CA GLN A 131 17.69 2.74 8.07
C GLN A 131 17.14 1.32 8.20
N PRO A 132 18.02 0.31 8.28
CA PRO A 132 17.57 -1.07 8.44
C PRO A 132 16.70 -1.23 9.70
N LEU A 133 15.63 -1.98 9.57
CA LEU A 133 14.76 -2.32 10.69
C LEU A 133 14.35 -3.78 10.53
N SER A 134 14.49 -4.56 11.60
CA SER A 134 14.14 -5.97 11.60
C SER A 134 13.25 -6.31 12.79
N GLY A 135 12.65 -7.49 12.76
CA GLY A 135 11.80 -7.95 13.86
C GLY A 135 10.36 -7.47 13.80
N LEU A 136 9.96 -6.82 12.70
CA LEU A 136 8.59 -6.34 12.53
C LEU A 136 8.01 -6.95 11.25
N THR A 137 6.90 -7.65 11.38
CA THR A 137 6.15 -8.19 10.24
C THR A 137 4.72 -7.70 10.31
N LEU A 138 4.24 -7.15 9.21
CA LEU A 138 2.88 -6.67 9.09
C LEU A 138 2.03 -7.74 8.39
N ARG A 139 0.72 -7.67 8.59
CA ARG A 139 -0.23 -8.56 7.94
C ARG A 139 -1.36 -7.75 7.33
N GLY A 140 -1.79 -8.16 6.17
CA GLY A 140 -2.89 -7.50 5.51
C GLY A 140 -3.60 -8.41 4.52
N VAL A 141 -4.59 -7.84 3.86
CA VAL A 141 -5.42 -8.54 2.90
C VAL A 141 -5.43 -7.74 1.60
N VAL A 142 -5.32 -8.45 0.48
CA VAL A 142 -5.38 -7.82 -0.84
C VAL A 142 -6.80 -7.32 -1.08
N GLU A 143 -6.92 -6.04 -1.41
CA GLU A 143 -8.21 -5.41 -1.69
C GLU A 143 -8.09 -4.43 -2.85
N GLU A 144 -9.18 -4.33 -3.60
CA GLU A 144 -9.36 -3.26 -4.59
C GLU A 144 -10.20 -2.18 -3.90
N VAL A 145 -9.61 -1.00 -3.71
CA VAL A 145 -10.24 0.06 -2.90
C VAL A 145 -10.96 1.04 -3.82
N PRO A 146 -12.28 1.22 -3.65
CA PRO A 146 -13.05 2.16 -4.46
C PRO A 146 -12.72 3.61 -4.13
N GLN A 147 -12.99 4.45 -5.10
CA GLN A 147 -12.84 5.89 -4.94
C GLN A 147 -13.86 6.47 -3.96
#